data_84f249ecf3fbe4085e977257eedbfdb1
#
_entry.id   84f249ecf3fbe4085e977257eedbfdb1
#
_cell.length_a   1.000
_cell.length_b   1.000
_cell.length_c   1.000
_cell.angle_alpha   90.00
_cell.angle_beta   90.00
_cell.angle_gamma   90.00
#
_symmetry.space_group_name_H-M   'P 1'
#
loop_
_entity.id
_entity.type
_entity.pdbx_description
1 polymer ?
#
loop_
_entity_poly.entity_id
_entity_poly.type
_entity_poly.pdbx_seq_one_letter_code
_entity_poly.pdbx_strand_id
1 'polypeptide(L)'
;GDSVLGGPQPKETAEILLDAKPDINIMGNHDEILLDHLLIDKWPEDWRAYNQWAFKQIPSEIIEITKTYSFSDLYEIGGVKFFLHHGQLDRSIPAAIPYADASSFEALDPGNDCELVLFGHNHIQFNHELGSKTYINPGSVGQPRCGRTHACYAVFEDGKYIPRQVTYDQRPWISELDKIDDLRQYPK
;
A
#
# COMPACT_ATOMS: atom_id res chain seq x y z
N GLY A 1 1.89 -1.64 3.65
CA GLY A 1 3.01 -1.53 2.73
C GLY A 1 2.91 -0.34 1.79
N ASP A 2 4.00 -0.06 1.08
CA ASP A 2 4.12 1.09 0.16
C ASP A 2 3.92 2.44 0.88
N SER A 3 4.54 2.59 2.04
CA SER A 3 4.18 3.67 2.96
C SER A 3 4.81 5.02 2.61
N VAL A 4 6.02 5.09 2.05
CA VAL A 4 6.79 6.33 1.93
C VAL A 4 7.10 6.76 0.50
N LEU A 5 6.98 5.89 -0.48
CA LEU A 5 7.18 6.22 -1.90
C LEU A 5 5.83 6.44 -2.61
N GLY A 6 5.84 7.26 -3.68
CA GLY A 6 4.68 7.52 -4.51
C GLY A 6 4.08 8.92 -4.37
N GLY A 7 4.72 9.82 -3.61
CA GLY A 7 4.29 11.22 -3.44
C GLY A 7 5.43 12.22 -3.47
N PRO A 8 5.16 13.53 -3.53
CA PRO A 8 6.18 14.57 -3.64
C PRO A 8 6.92 14.89 -2.33
N GLN A 9 6.53 14.27 -1.22
CA GLN A 9 7.03 14.56 0.11
C GLN A 9 7.46 13.27 0.84
N PRO A 10 8.43 12.49 0.28
CA PRO A 10 8.84 11.21 0.84
C PRO A 10 9.47 11.36 2.24
N LYS A 11 10.22 12.43 2.49
CA LYS A 11 10.85 12.70 3.79
C LYS A 11 9.81 12.95 4.87
N GLU A 12 8.88 13.87 4.63
CA GLU A 12 7.82 14.21 5.59
C GLU A 12 6.90 13.02 5.88
N THR A 13 6.61 12.21 4.85
CA THR A 13 5.84 10.97 5.02
C THR A 13 6.61 9.97 5.89
N ALA A 14 7.92 9.85 5.70
CA ALA A 14 8.79 9.02 6.50
C ALA A 14 8.81 9.46 7.97
N GLU A 15 8.90 10.77 8.23
CA GLU A 15 8.87 11.34 9.58
C GLU A 15 7.54 11.03 10.28
N ILE A 16 6.41 11.16 9.58
CA ILE A 16 5.10 10.81 10.11
C ILE A 16 5.00 9.31 10.45
N LEU A 17 5.54 8.44 9.58
CA LEU A 17 5.53 7.00 9.81
C LEU A 17 6.37 6.62 11.04
N LEU A 18 7.55 7.23 11.20
CA LEU A 18 8.42 7.02 12.36
C LEU A 18 7.75 7.45 13.67
N ASP A 19 7.02 8.57 13.64
CA ASP A 19 6.32 9.08 14.83
C ASP A 19 5.07 8.24 15.16
N ALA A 20 4.36 7.76 14.15
CA ALA A 20 3.14 6.94 14.30
C ALA A 20 3.42 5.57 14.94
N LYS A 21 4.62 4.99 14.73
CA LYS A 21 5.06 3.70 15.30
C LYS A 21 4.01 2.60 15.16
N PRO A 22 3.58 2.24 13.95
CA PRO A 22 2.56 1.21 13.76
C PRO A 22 3.03 -0.14 14.32
N ASP A 23 2.12 -0.86 14.98
CA ASP A 23 2.41 -2.17 15.59
C ASP A 23 2.67 -3.26 14.54
N ILE A 24 2.06 -3.14 13.36
CA ILE A 24 2.16 -4.12 12.27
C ILE A 24 2.52 -3.38 10.98
N ASN A 25 3.57 -3.85 10.32
CA ASN A 25 4.00 -3.36 9.02
C ASN A 25 4.15 -4.53 8.04
N ILE A 26 3.55 -4.38 6.86
CA ILE A 26 3.62 -5.35 5.77
C ILE A 26 4.48 -4.77 4.64
N MET A 27 5.40 -5.58 4.12
CA MET A 27 6.24 -5.23 2.99
C MET A 27 5.42 -5.05 1.72
N GLY A 28 5.48 -3.86 1.13
CA GLY A 28 4.96 -3.60 -0.21
C GLY A 28 6.07 -3.60 -1.27
N ASN A 29 5.69 -3.57 -2.54
CA ASN A 29 6.66 -3.59 -3.64
C ASN A 29 7.47 -2.28 -3.75
N HIS A 30 6.97 -1.17 -3.23
CA HIS A 30 7.75 0.06 -3.11
C HIS A 30 8.66 0.05 -1.88
N ASP A 31 8.30 -0.67 -0.81
CA ASP A 31 9.17 -0.83 0.35
C ASP A 31 10.38 -1.72 0.00
N GLU A 32 10.22 -2.74 -0.87
CA GLU A 32 11.32 -3.57 -1.37
C GLU A 32 12.41 -2.74 -2.07
N ILE A 33 12.03 -1.68 -2.78
CA ILE A 33 12.98 -0.75 -3.45
C ILE A 33 13.91 -0.09 -2.44
N LEU A 34 13.46 0.17 -1.23
CA LEU A 34 14.29 0.76 -0.17
C LEU A 34 15.41 -0.18 0.28
N LEU A 35 15.21 -1.48 0.12
CA LEU A 35 16.16 -2.52 0.52
C LEU A 35 17.04 -2.99 -0.64
N ASP A 36 16.52 -2.99 -1.85
CA ASP A 36 17.25 -3.40 -3.07
C ASP A 36 17.04 -2.39 -4.20
N HIS A 37 18.01 -1.52 -4.36
CA HIS A 37 17.98 -0.46 -5.38
C HIS A 37 18.00 -0.99 -6.82
N LEU A 38 18.48 -2.21 -7.06
CA LEU A 38 18.49 -2.80 -8.39
C LEU A 38 17.07 -3.06 -8.90
N LEU A 39 16.09 -3.11 -8.00
CA LEU A 39 14.69 -3.19 -8.37
C LEU A 39 14.20 -1.94 -9.10
N ILE A 40 14.82 -0.78 -8.87
CA ILE A 40 14.48 0.47 -9.56
C ILE A 40 14.65 0.33 -11.07
N ASP A 41 15.66 -0.38 -11.52
CA ASP A 41 15.98 -0.55 -12.96
C ASP A 41 14.89 -1.36 -13.71
N LYS A 42 14.07 -2.11 -13.00
CA LYS A 42 12.95 -2.87 -13.57
C LYS A 42 11.70 -2.04 -13.85
N TRP A 43 11.68 -0.79 -13.39
CA TRP A 43 10.53 0.10 -13.52
C TRP A 43 10.60 0.92 -14.82
N PRO A 44 9.47 1.44 -15.33
CA PRO A 44 9.44 2.40 -16.43
C PRO A 44 10.32 3.64 -16.12
N GLU A 45 10.79 4.31 -17.14
CA GLU A 45 11.80 5.39 -17.01
C GLU A 45 11.35 6.53 -16.10
N ASP A 46 10.10 6.97 -16.21
CA ASP A 46 9.49 8.00 -15.38
C ASP A 46 9.46 7.60 -13.89
N TRP A 47 9.07 6.36 -13.61
CA TRP A 47 9.09 5.81 -12.26
C TRP A 47 10.51 5.62 -11.71
N ARG A 48 11.47 5.23 -12.56
CA ARG A 48 12.88 5.15 -12.14
C ARG A 48 13.41 6.50 -11.70
N ALA A 49 13.17 7.54 -12.49
CA ALA A 49 13.59 8.90 -12.16
C ALA A 49 12.98 9.36 -10.83
N TYR A 50 11.68 9.12 -10.64
CA TYR A 50 11.00 9.43 -9.38
C TYR A 50 11.61 8.65 -8.20
N ASN A 51 11.77 7.34 -8.31
CA ASN A 51 12.29 6.52 -7.23
C ASN A 51 13.74 6.90 -6.86
N GLN A 52 14.59 7.21 -7.84
CA GLN A 52 15.95 7.69 -7.61
C GLN A 52 15.98 9.03 -6.88
N TRP A 53 15.07 9.94 -7.24
CA TRP A 53 14.92 11.23 -6.57
C TRP A 53 14.40 11.06 -5.14
N ALA A 54 13.32 10.31 -4.95
CA ALA A 54 12.69 10.11 -3.65
C ALA A 54 13.62 9.40 -2.67
N PHE A 55 14.32 8.37 -3.12
CA PHE A 55 15.23 7.59 -2.29
C PHE A 55 16.30 8.46 -1.60
N LYS A 56 16.82 9.48 -2.29
CA LYS A 56 17.83 10.40 -1.72
C LYS A 56 17.32 11.20 -0.52
N GLN A 57 16.02 11.21 -0.28
CA GLN A 57 15.36 11.97 0.78
C GLN A 57 14.87 11.10 1.93
N ILE A 58 14.92 9.76 1.76
CA ILE A 58 14.45 8.83 2.78
C ILE A 58 15.47 8.76 3.93
N PRO A 59 15.06 9.00 5.18
CA PRO A 59 15.90 8.80 6.35
C PRO A 59 16.38 7.35 6.48
N SER A 60 17.61 7.14 6.92
CA SER A 60 18.20 5.81 7.13
C SER A 60 17.39 4.96 8.12
N GLU A 61 16.73 5.58 9.07
CA GLU A 61 15.87 4.95 10.05
C GLU A 61 14.69 4.22 9.41
N ILE A 62 14.14 4.76 8.32
CA ILE A 62 13.08 4.09 7.55
C ILE A 62 13.62 2.82 6.90
N ILE A 63 14.82 2.87 6.32
CA ILE A 63 15.45 1.70 5.70
C ILE A 63 15.65 0.59 6.74
N GLU A 64 16.11 0.96 7.94
CA GLU A 64 16.30 -0.02 9.03
C GLU A 64 14.98 -0.63 9.52
N ILE A 65 13.93 0.18 9.66
CA ILE A 65 12.61 -0.33 10.05
C ILE A 65 12.03 -1.23 8.94
N THR A 66 12.17 -0.85 7.67
CA THR A 66 11.66 -1.64 6.53
C THR A 66 12.23 -3.05 6.50
N LYS A 67 13.46 -3.28 6.97
CA LYS A 67 14.04 -4.63 7.11
C LYS A 67 13.25 -5.54 8.05
N THR A 68 12.44 -4.98 8.92
CA THR A 68 11.62 -5.74 9.89
C THR A 68 10.22 -6.06 9.38
N TYR A 69 9.83 -5.56 8.21
CA TYR A 69 8.50 -5.77 7.65
C TYR A 69 8.32 -7.22 7.20
N SER A 70 7.17 -7.81 7.50
CA SER A 70 6.78 -9.12 6.98
C SER A 70 6.14 -8.98 5.61
N PHE A 71 6.40 -9.92 4.69
CA PHE A 71 5.69 -9.97 3.39
C PHE A 71 4.22 -10.36 3.56
N SER A 72 3.96 -11.29 4.47
CA SER A 72 2.61 -11.70 4.88
C SER A 72 2.68 -12.36 6.25
N ASP A 73 1.61 -12.28 7.01
CA ASP A 73 1.53 -12.96 8.29
C ASP A 73 0.08 -13.11 8.77
N LEU A 74 -0.11 -13.99 9.75
CA LEU A 74 -1.38 -14.20 10.45
C LEU A 74 -1.37 -13.45 11.77
N TYR A 75 -2.41 -12.69 12.00
CA TYR A 75 -2.62 -11.95 13.25
C TYR A 75 -3.95 -12.30 13.86
N GLU A 76 -4.04 -12.19 15.18
CA GLU A 76 -5.31 -12.28 15.91
C GLU A 76 -5.49 -11.03 16.75
N ILE A 77 -6.57 -10.29 16.51
CA ILE A 77 -6.89 -9.05 17.20
C ILE A 77 -8.35 -9.13 17.66
N GLY A 78 -8.58 -9.06 18.98
CA GLY A 78 -9.95 -9.12 19.53
C GLY A 78 -10.68 -10.42 19.21
N GLY A 79 -9.97 -11.55 19.08
CA GLY A 79 -10.56 -12.86 18.76
C GLY A 79 -10.86 -13.07 17.28
N VAL A 80 -10.47 -12.15 16.40
CA VAL A 80 -10.64 -12.28 14.95
C VAL A 80 -9.28 -12.52 14.30
N LYS A 81 -9.19 -13.54 13.45
CA LYS A 81 -7.98 -13.90 12.71
C LYS A 81 -7.92 -13.19 11.38
N PHE A 82 -6.77 -12.57 11.12
CA PHE A 82 -6.47 -11.84 9.89
C PHE A 82 -5.26 -12.45 9.21
N PHE A 83 -5.35 -12.67 7.90
CA PHE A 83 -4.17 -12.82 7.06
C PHE A 83 -3.88 -11.47 6.38
N LEU A 84 -2.70 -10.94 6.61
CA LEU A 84 -2.27 -9.65 6.05
C LEU A 84 -1.16 -9.85 5.04
N HIS A 85 -1.26 -9.19 3.88
CA HIS A 85 -0.19 -9.04 2.91
C HIS A 85 -0.42 -7.77 2.07
N HIS A 86 0.61 -7.31 1.36
CA HIS A 86 0.46 -6.07 0.60
C HIS A 86 -0.46 -6.23 -0.61
N GLY A 87 -0.38 -7.35 -1.32
CA GLY A 87 -1.16 -7.53 -2.55
C GLY A 87 -0.95 -8.89 -3.18
N GLN A 88 -0.89 -8.90 -4.48
CA GLN A 88 -0.80 -10.11 -5.29
C GLN A 88 0.48 -10.91 -4.98
N LEU A 89 0.34 -12.10 -4.42
CA LEU A 89 1.44 -13.00 -4.07
C LEU A 89 2.04 -13.66 -5.33
N ASP A 90 1.22 -13.92 -6.33
CA ASP A 90 1.62 -14.47 -7.62
C ASP A 90 1.20 -13.52 -8.77
N ARG A 91 2.19 -12.93 -9.44
CA ARG A 91 1.97 -11.97 -10.53
C ARG A 91 1.46 -12.60 -11.82
N SER A 92 1.45 -13.93 -11.94
CA SER A 92 0.85 -14.63 -13.07
C SER A 92 -0.68 -14.66 -13.00
N ILE A 93 -1.26 -14.39 -11.84
CA ILE A 93 -2.70 -14.39 -11.61
C ILE A 93 -3.23 -12.95 -11.70
N PRO A 94 -4.39 -12.71 -12.30
CA PRO A 94 -4.99 -11.39 -12.35
C PRO A 94 -5.19 -10.79 -10.97
N ALA A 95 -5.00 -9.48 -10.85
CA ALA A 95 -5.19 -8.77 -9.57
C ALA A 95 -6.63 -8.90 -9.05
N ALA A 96 -6.77 -9.11 -7.75
CA ALA A 96 -8.07 -9.10 -7.08
C ALA A 96 -8.62 -7.66 -7.02
N ILE A 97 -9.51 -7.34 -7.96
CA ILE A 97 -10.26 -6.09 -8.04
C ILE A 97 -11.76 -6.38 -7.84
N PRO A 98 -12.64 -5.37 -7.63
CA PRO A 98 -14.05 -5.59 -7.27
C PRO A 98 -14.85 -6.55 -8.17
N TYR A 99 -14.44 -6.73 -9.42
CA TYR A 99 -15.13 -7.59 -10.42
C TYR A 99 -14.25 -8.75 -10.89
N ALA A 100 -13.19 -9.08 -10.17
CA ALA A 100 -12.32 -10.20 -10.50
C ALA A 100 -13.02 -11.54 -10.23
N ASP A 101 -12.59 -12.56 -10.94
CA ASP A 101 -13.05 -13.93 -10.71
C ASP A 101 -12.59 -14.46 -9.34
N ALA A 102 -13.30 -15.46 -8.81
CA ALA A 102 -13.00 -16.08 -7.53
C ALA A 102 -11.52 -16.52 -7.40
N SER A 103 -10.93 -17.04 -8.48
CA SER A 103 -9.53 -17.47 -8.52
C SER A 103 -8.53 -16.37 -8.17
N SER A 104 -8.84 -15.09 -8.47
CA SER A 104 -8.00 -13.96 -8.12
C SER A 104 -7.99 -13.71 -6.60
N PHE A 105 -9.10 -13.94 -5.94
CA PHE A 105 -9.22 -13.83 -4.47
C PHE A 105 -8.60 -15.04 -3.78
N GLU A 106 -8.86 -16.25 -4.28
CA GLU A 106 -8.26 -17.48 -3.75
C GLU A 106 -6.73 -17.43 -3.79
N ALA A 107 -6.14 -16.79 -4.80
CA ALA A 107 -4.70 -16.60 -4.91
C ALA A 107 -4.10 -15.63 -3.87
N LEU A 108 -4.92 -14.83 -3.20
CA LEU A 108 -4.48 -13.96 -2.10
C LEU A 108 -4.39 -14.72 -0.78
N ASP A 109 -4.91 -15.92 -0.70
CA ASP A 109 -4.92 -16.71 0.51
C ASP A 109 -4.52 -18.16 0.23
N PRO A 110 -3.31 -18.56 0.60
CA PRO A 110 -2.81 -19.92 0.37
C PRO A 110 -3.44 -20.97 1.31
N GLY A 111 -4.65 -20.73 1.83
CA GLY A 111 -5.36 -21.69 2.67
C GLY A 111 -5.17 -21.47 4.18
N ASN A 112 -4.90 -20.26 4.60
CA ASN A 112 -4.77 -19.92 6.01
C ASN A 112 -6.09 -20.09 6.79
N ASP A 113 -5.99 -20.47 8.05
CA ASP A 113 -7.11 -20.51 8.98
C ASP A 113 -7.41 -19.09 9.51
N CYS A 114 -8.08 -18.30 8.68
CA CYS A 114 -8.48 -16.93 9.00
C CYS A 114 -9.87 -16.62 8.42
N GLU A 115 -10.56 -15.67 9.02
CA GLU A 115 -11.85 -15.17 8.56
C GLU A 115 -11.70 -14.01 7.58
N LEU A 116 -10.66 -13.21 7.78
CA LEU A 116 -10.42 -11.99 7.02
C LEU A 116 -9.05 -12.04 6.31
N VAL A 117 -9.05 -11.65 5.04
CA VAL A 117 -7.83 -11.46 4.23
C VAL A 117 -7.72 -9.97 3.90
N LEU A 118 -6.72 -9.30 4.47
CA LEU A 118 -6.48 -7.87 4.27
C LEU A 118 -5.32 -7.68 3.30
N PHE A 119 -5.55 -6.87 2.27
CA PHE A 119 -4.55 -6.61 1.24
C PHE A 119 -4.66 -5.17 0.70
N GLY A 120 -3.63 -4.70 0.00
CA GLY A 120 -3.55 -3.36 -0.59
C GLY A 120 -3.26 -3.39 -2.08
N HIS A 121 -2.18 -2.75 -2.51
CA HIS A 121 -1.55 -2.76 -3.82
C HIS A 121 -2.37 -2.14 -4.97
N ASN A 122 -3.63 -2.50 -5.14
CA ASN A 122 -4.47 -1.99 -6.23
C ASN A 122 -5.08 -0.60 -5.96
N HIS A 123 -4.99 -0.11 -4.72
CA HIS A 123 -5.47 1.21 -4.26
C HIS A 123 -6.99 1.42 -4.36
N ILE A 124 -7.78 0.37 -4.50
CA ILE A 124 -9.24 0.42 -4.61
C ILE A 124 -9.84 -0.03 -3.28
N GLN A 125 -10.67 0.81 -2.66
CA GLN A 125 -11.34 0.45 -1.42
C GLN A 125 -12.57 -0.42 -1.70
N PHE A 126 -12.56 -1.66 -1.24
CA PHE A 126 -13.69 -2.59 -1.34
C PHE A 126 -13.56 -3.77 -0.37
N ASN A 127 -14.64 -4.52 -0.23
CA ASN A 127 -14.65 -5.85 0.35
C ASN A 127 -15.36 -6.83 -0.60
N HIS A 128 -14.97 -8.11 -0.51
CA HIS A 128 -15.51 -9.20 -1.30
C HIS A 128 -15.65 -10.45 -0.44
N GLU A 129 -16.85 -11.01 -0.42
CA GLU A 129 -17.15 -12.25 0.29
C GLU A 129 -16.99 -13.45 -0.64
N LEU A 130 -16.19 -14.43 -0.24
CA LEU A 130 -16.01 -15.68 -0.99
C LEU A 130 -15.95 -16.86 -0.01
N GLY A 131 -16.96 -17.72 -0.06
CA GLY A 131 -17.09 -18.83 0.90
C GLY A 131 -17.26 -18.33 2.33
N SER A 132 -16.40 -18.75 3.23
CA SER A 132 -16.39 -18.33 4.64
C SER A 132 -15.46 -17.15 4.93
N LYS A 133 -14.82 -16.58 3.90
CA LYS A 133 -13.82 -15.51 4.05
C LYS A 133 -14.29 -14.19 3.49
N THR A 134 -13.82 -13.10 4.09
CA THR A 134 -13.98 -11.75 3.57
C THR A 134 -12.63 -11.18 3.20
N TYR A 135 -12.48 -10.82 1.93
CA TYR A 135 -11.30 -10.15 1.38
C TYR A 135 -11.51 -8.65 1.44
N ILE A 136 -10.59 -7.92 2.06
CA ILE A 136 -10.73 -6.50 2.35
C ILE A 136 -9.53 -5.74 1.82
N ASN A 137 -9.80 -4.76 0.95
CA ASN A 137 -8.81 -3.75 0.59
C ASN A 137 -9.26 -2.40 1.19
N PRO A 138 -8.50 -1.80 2.10
CA PRO A 138 -8.85 -0.53 2.71
C PRO A 138 -8.68 0.65 1.76
N GLY A 139 -8.16 0.43 0.56
CA GLY A 139 -7.82 1.47 -0.40
C GLY A 139 -6.45 2.08 -0.15
N SER A 140 -6.25 3.30 -0.58
CA SER A 140 -5.00 4.03 -0.42
C SER A 140 -5.25 5.39 0.22
N VAL A 141 -4.35 5.80 1.11
CA VAL A 141 -4.35 7.13 1.70
C VAL A 141 -3.79 8.16 0.70
N GLY A 142 -2.69 7.82 0.01
CA GLY A 142 -1.97 8.75 -0.85
C GLY A 142 -2.35 8.69 -2.33
N GLN A 143 -2.72 7.50 -2.84
CA GLN A 143 -3.01 7.30 -4.27
C GLN A 143 -4.32 6.51 -4.49
N PRO A 144 -5.48 7.02 -4.08
CA PRO A 144 -6.74 6.31 -4.28
C PRO A 144 -7.06 6.16 -5.77
N ARG A 145 -7.46 4.95 -6.20
CA ARG A 145 -7.84 4.61 -7.58
C ARG A 145 -9.33 4.31 -7.74
N CYS A 146 -10.15 4.88 -6.88
CA CYS A 146 -11.62 4.74 -6.91
C CYS A 146 -12.35 5.84 -7.71
N GLY A 147 -11.63 6.60 -8.55
CA GLY A 147 -12.20 7.69 -9.37
C GLY A 147 -12.60 8.95 -8.57
N ARG A 148 -12.16 9.06 -7.31
CA ARG A 148 -12.42 10.20 -6.43
C ARG A 148 -11.17 10.58 -5.65
N THR A 149 -11.11 11.84 -5.24
CA THR A 149 -9.99 12.41 -4.48
C THR A 149 -10.23 12.28 -2.97
N HIS A 150 -10.16 11.04 -2.46
CA HIS A 150 -10.37 10.74 -1.04
C HIS A 150 -9.23 9.87 -0.54
N ALA A 151 -8.64 10.24 0.60
CA ALA A 151 -7.81 9.32 1.34
C ALA A 151 -8.68 8.19 1.89
N CYS A 152 -8.35 6.94 1.57
CA CYS A 152 -9.10 5.78 1.98
C CYS A 152 -8.34 5.01 3.07
N TYR A 153 -9.05 4.61 4.12
CA TYR A 153 -8.55 3.74 5.17
C TYR A 153 -9.71 2.91 5.75
N ALA A 154 -9.42 2.02 6.66
CA ALA A 154 -10.44 1.25 7.35
C ALA A 154 -10.21 1.24 8.87
N VAL A 155 -11.29 1.11 9.61
CA VAL A 155 -11.29 0.84 11.04
C VAL A 155 -11.91 -0.53 11.25
N PHE A 156 -11.31 -1.33 12.12
CA PHE A 156 -11.89 -2.56 12.59
C PHE A 156 -12.30 -2.37 14.05
N GLU A 157 -13.60 -2.38 14.31
CA GLU A 157 -14.17 -2.08 15.61
C GLU A 157 -15.35 -3.03 15.88
N ASP A 158 -15.41 -3.61 17.07
CA ASP A 158 -16.47 -4.55 17.50
C ASP A 158 -16.71 -5.70 16.49
N GLY A 159 -15.63 -6.26 15.94
CA GLY A 159 -15.68 -7.34 14.95
C GLY A 159 -16.16 -6.93 13.57
N LYS A 160 -16.22 -5.63 13.27
CA LYS A 160 -16.73 -5.10 11.99
C LYS A 160 -15.67 -4.27 11.25
N TYR A 161 -15.60 -4.50 9.96
CA TYR A 161 -14.88 -3.64 9.04
C TYR A 161 -15.70 -2.40 8.73
N ILE A 162 -15.10 -1.22 8.92
CA ILE A 162 -15.73 0.07 8.66
C ILE A 162 -14.84 0.87 7.70
N PRO A 163 -15.19 0.95 6.40
CA PRO A 163 -14.44 1.76 5.46
C PRO A 163 -14.60 3.24 5.80
N ARG A 164 -13.51 3.98 5.68
CA ARG A 164 -13.47 5.43 5.90
C ARG A 164 -12.87 6.12 4.68
N GLN A 165 -13.39 7.30 4.39
CA GLN A 165 -12.91 8.16 3.31
C GLN A 165 -12.85 9.60 3.83
N VAL A 166 -11.72 10.28 3.56
CA VAL A 166 -11.50 11.67 3.94
C VAL A 166 -11.21 12.48 2.69
N THR A 167 -12.05 13.47 2.42
CA THR A 167 -11.82 14.44 1.35
C THR A 167 -10.72 15.41 1.76
N TYR A 168 -9.79 15.67 0.88
CA TYR A 168 -8.74 16.66 1.09
C TYR A 168 -8.48 17.49 -0.17
N ASP A 169 -7.87 18.65 0.00
CA ASP A 169 -7.45 19.52 -1.10
C ASP A 169 -6.14 19.00 -1.71
N GLN A 170 -6.20 18.56 -2.96
CA GLN A 170 -5.02 18.02 -3.68
C GLN A 170 -4.11 19.11 -4.26
N ARG A 171 -4.55 20.37 -4.32
CA ARG A 171 -3.77 21.45 -4.93
C ARG A 171 -2.38 21.62 -4.31
N PRO A 172 -2.20 21.58 -2.98
CA PRO A 172 -0.87 21.62 -2.38
C PRO A 172 0.03 20.47 -2.86
N TRP A 173 -0.51 19.26 -2.92
CA TRP A 173 0.22 18.08 -3.38
C TRP A 173 0.67 18.21 -4.84
N ILE A 174 -0.21 18.67 -5.73
CA ILE A 174 0.12 18.94 -7.14
C ILE A 174 1.21 20.02 -7.23
N SER A 175 1.08 21.09 -6.43
CA SER A 175 2.08 22.17 -6.39
C SER A 175 3.46 21.69 -5.94
N GLU A 176 3.55 20.72 -5.04
CA GLU A 176 4.84 20.13 -4.64
C GLU A 176 5.43 19.27 -5.75
N LEU A 177 4.63 18.50 -6.49
CA LEU A 177 5.09 17.77 -7.68
C LEU A 177 5.70 18.71 -8.74
N ASP A 178 5.09 19.89 -8.92
CA ASP A 178 5.57 20.88 -9.90
C ASP A 178 6.95 21.46 -9.57
N LYS A 179 7.40 21.35 -8.33
CA LYS A 179 8.70 21.82 -7.87
C LYS A 179 9.84 20.82 -8.12
N ILE A 180 9.52 19.57 -8.45
CA ILE A 180 10.52 18.53 -8.66
C ILE A 180 11.07 18.64 -10.08
N ASP A 181 12.23 19.30 -10.22
CA ASP A 181 12.86 19.56 -11.51
C ASP A 181 13.20 18.28 -12.28
N ASP A 182 13.66 17.25 -11.58
CA ASP A 182 14.04 15.96 -12.15
C ASP A 182 12.86 15.25 -12.86
N LEU A 183 11.61 15.63 -12.51
CA LEU A 183 10.40 15.02 -13.04
C LEU A 183 9.65 15.89 -14.06
N ARG A 184 10.10 17.10 -14.33
CA ARG A 184 9.41 18.05 -15.24
C ARG A 184 9.24 17.55 -16.67
N GLN A 185 10.12 16.67 -17.12
CA GLN A 185 10.08 16.10 -18.47
C GLN A 185 9.03 15.01 -18.66
N TYR A 186 8.44 14.51 -17.57
CA TYR A 186 7.45 13.43 -17.62
C TYR A 186 6.02 13.97 -17.52
N PRO A 187 5.02 13.31 -18.17
CA PRO A 187 3.59 13.65 -18.00
C PRO A 187 3.16 13.46 -16.55
N LYS A 188 2.28 14.34 -16.10
CA LYS A 188 1.74 14.31 -14.73
C LYS A 188 0.32 13.74 -14.68
#